data_4e2c1717e40809f08bba7232f202f02b
#
_entry.id   4e2c1717e40809f08bba7232f202f02b
#
_cell.length_a   1.000
_cell.length_b   1.000
_cell.length_c   1.000
_cell.angle_alpha   90.00
_cell.angle_beta   90.00
_cell.angle_gamma   90.00
#
_symmetry.space_group_name_H-M   'P 1'
#
loop_
_entity.id
_entity.type
_entity.pdbx_description
1 polymer ?
#
loop_
_entity_poly.entity_id
_entity_poly.type
_entity_poly.pdbx_seq_one_letter_code
_entity_poly.pdbx_strand_id
1 'polypeptide(L)'
;MPPAIRALKSMKDLATPITTDERRGRLEKARTLMKANGMGAMMLTGGTSMEYFTGIRWGLSERLLAAIIPVSGSAFLVTPKFEEARAMEQARNGPLGTDTDVYAWEEDENPHALIAKGLAARHLATGVLGVEETVRFVFADGAAAALPAMKVSSATKVTAGCRVQKSAHEIALMRLASQVTLKAYEAAWKSLKDGDRKSVV
;
A
#
# COMPACT_ATOMS: atom_id res chain seq x y z
N MET A 1 -1.36 16.82 -33.53
CA MET A 1 -1.82 17.13 -32.15
C MET A 1 -2.46 18.52 -32.15
N PRO A 2 -3.71 18.64 -31.68
CA PRO A 2 -4.45 19.92 -31.62
C PRO A 2 -3.71 21.00 -30.81
N PRO A 3 -3.83 22.30 -31.18
CA PRO A 3 -3.13 23.38 -30.47
C PRO A 3 -3.43 23.46 -28.98
N ALA A 4 -4.68 23.24 -28.57
CA ALA A 4 -5.09 23.26 -27.17
C ALA A 4 -4.40 22.17 -26.34
N ILE A 5 -4.19 20.99 -26.91
CA ILE A 5 -3.47 19.89 -26.25
C ILE A 5 -1.97 20.20 -26.17
N ARG A 6 -1.38 20.79 -27.22
CA ARG A 6 0.04 21.21 -27.20
C ARG A 6 0.33 22.31 -26.16
N ALA A 7 -0.66 23.12 -25.84
CA ALA A 7 -0.53 24.20 -24.87
C ALA A 7 -0.55 23.72 -23.40
N LEU A 8 -0.90 22.45 -23.14
CA LEU A 8 -0.88 21.90 -21.79
C LEU A 8 0.55 21.89 -21.24
N LYS A 9 0.69 22.36 -20.01
CA LYS A 9 1.96 22.34 -19.26
C LYS A 9 1.88 21.33 -18.13
N SER A 10 3.02 20.68 -17.83
CA SER A 10 3.14 19.83 -16.67
C SER A 10 2.83 20.62 -15.38
N MET A 11 2.07 19.99 -14.49
CA MET A 11 1.80 20.52 -13.16
C MET A 11 2.52 19.69 -12.07
N LYS A 12 3.47 18.82 -12.46
CA LYS A 12 4.17 17.91 -11.57
C LYS A 12 4.88 18.65 -10.43
N ASP A 13 5.49 19.79 -10.73
CA ASP A 13 6.28 20.56 -9.77
C ASP A 13 5.42 21.27 -8.70
N LEU A 14 4.10 21.29 -8.89
CA LEU A 14 3.15 21.78 -7.89
C LEU A 14 2.75 20.71 -6.87
N ALA A 15 3.12 19.44 -7.12
CA ALA A 15 2.80 18.32 -6.22
C ALA A 15 3.91 18.17 -5.18
N THR A 16 3.56 18.31 -3.90
CA THR A 16 4.44 17.95 -2.80
C THR A 16 4.20 16.47 -2.45
N PRO A 17 5.22 15.59 -2.50
CA PRO A 17 5.04 14.19 -2.14
C PRO A 17 4.69 14.00 -0.66
N ILE A 18 3.89 12.97 -0.35
CA ILE A 18 3.67 12.53 1.03
C ILE A 18 5.01 12.15 1.67
N THR A 19 5.30 12.73 2.82
CA THR A 19 6.57 12.55 3.52
C THR A 19 6.65 11.23 4.28
N THR A 20 7.86 10.83 4.64
CA THR A 20 8.11 9.66 5.50
C THR A 20 7.48 9.84 6.88
N ASP A 21 7.50 11.06 7.43
CA ASP A 21 6.92 11.34 8.75
C ASP A 21 5.39 11.27 8.74
N GLU A 22 4.74 11.72 7.67
CA GLU A 22 3.30 11.52 7.49
C GLU A 22 2.96 10.02 7.45
N ARG A 23 3.76 9.19 6.78
CA ARG A 23 3.57 7.74 6.76
C ARG A 23 3.81 7.11 8.13
N ARG A 24 4.80 7.57 8.90
CA ARG A 24 5.00 7.15 10.30
C ARG A 24 3.75 7.46 11.14
N GLY A 25 3.20 8.66 11.02
CA GLY A 25 1.95 9.03 11.69
C GLY A 25 0.77 8.12 11.31
N ARG A 26 0.68 7.69 10.03
CA ARG A 26 -0.33 6.74 9.56
C ARG A 26 -0.14 5.35 10.18
N LEU A 27 1.10 4.88 10.32
CA LEU A 27 1.41 3.61 11.00
C LEU A 27 1.02 3.67 12.47
N GLU A 28 1.30 4.75 13.18
CA GLU A 28 0.90 4.91 14.59
C GLU A 28 -0.62 4.97 14.75
N LYS A 29 -1.33 5.67 13.85
CA LYS A 29 -2.79 5.64 13.82
C LYS A 29 -3.33 4.23 13.57
N ALA A 30 -2.71 3.48 12.64
CA ALA A 30 -3.10 2.09 12.39
C ALA A 30 -2.90 1.21 13.64
N ARG A 31 -1.76 1.34 14.33
CA ARG A 31 -1.48 0.63 15.59
C ARG A 31 -2.50 0.93 16.68
N THR A 32 -2.88 2.20 16.82
CA THR A 32 -3.94 2.62 17.75
C THR A 32 -5.27 1.94 17.42
N LEU A 33 -5.65 1.91 16.14
CA LEU A 33 -6.87 1.26 15.69
C LEU A 33 -6.80 -0.27 15.79
N MET A 34 -5.65 -0.88 15.52
CA MET A 34 -5.44 -2.31 15.74
C MET A 34 -5.65 -2.69 17.21
N LYS A 35 -5.03 -1.94 18.13
CA LYS A 35 -5.19 -2.14 19.57
C LYS A 35 -6.66 -2.03 19.99
N ALA A 36 -7.37 -1.00 19.51
CA ALA A 36 -8.80 -0.80 19.82
C ALA A 36 -9.70 -1.92 19.26
N ASN A 37 -9.25 -2.65 18.22
CA ASN A 37 -9.99 -3.75 17.60
C ASN A 37 -9.42 -5.14 17.96
N GLY A 38 -8.52 -5.25 18.93
CA GLY A 38 -7.96 -6.52 19.40
C GLY A 38 -7.09 -7.24 18.36
N MET A 39 -6.49 -6.51 17.41
CA MET A 39 -5.61 -7.08 16.37
C MET A 39 -4.16 -7.02 16.84
N GLY A 40 -3.45 -8.16 16.77
CA GLY A 40 -2.02 -8.25 17.08
C GLY A 40 -1.11 -7.78 15.95
N ALA A 41 -1.55 -7.97 14.70
CA ALA A 41 -0.83 -7.53 13.51
C ALA A 41 -1.80 -7.25 12.35
N MET A 42 -1.31 -6.53 11.33
CA MET A 42 -2.01 -6.29 10.06
C MET A 42 -1.13 -6.71 8.89
N MET A 43 -1.72 -7.44 7.94
CA MET A 43 -1.09 -7.86 6.69
C MET A 43 -1.57 -6.98 5.54
N LEU A 44 -0.62 -6.42 4.81
CA LEU A 44 -0.81 -5.66 3.57
C LEU A 44 -0.10 -6.40 2.42
N THR A 45 -0.70 -6.42 1.24
CA THR A 45 -0.03 -6.87 0.01
C THR A 45 0.12 -5.72 -0.97
N GLY A 46 0.76 -5.95 -2.12
CA GLY A 46 0.93 -4.93 -3.15
C GLY A 46 -0.36 -4.18 -3.46
N GLY A 47 -0.27 -2.87 -3.61
CA GLY A 47 -1.43 -2.01 -3.87
C GLY A 47 -1.42 -0.71 -3.06
N THR A 48 -2.55 -0.01 -3.11
CA THR A 48 -2.69 1.35 -2.55
C THR A 48 -2.47 1.39 -1.03
N SER A 49 -2.94 0.38 -0.28
CA SER A 49 -2.78 0.35 1.17
C SER A 49 -1.32 0.15 1.58
N MET A 50 -0.58 -0.70 0.86
CA MET A 50 0.87 -0.85 1.08
C MET A 50 1.59 0.49 0.85
N GLU A 51 1.35 1.16 -0.28
CA GLU A 51 1.95 2.48 -0.55
C GLU A 51 1.52 3.53 0.49
N TYR A 52 0.26 3.54 0.90
CA TYR A 52 -0.27 4.48 1.88
C TYR A 52 0.46 4.42 3.22
N PHE A 53 0.68 3.23 3.74
CA PHE A 53 1.29 3.02 5.06
C PHE A 53 2.81 2.98 5.00
N THR A 54 3.38 2.33 3.99
CA THR A 54 4.82 2.02 3.96
C THR A 54 5.61 2.81 2.91
N GLY A 55 4.94 3.42 1.95
CA GLY A 55 5.60 4.04 0.79
C GLY A 55 6.09 3.04 -0.25
N ILE A 56 5.97 1.74 0.01
CA ILE A 56 6.39 0.68 -0.93
C ILE A 56 5.39 0.63 -2.09
N ARG A 57 5.91 0.87 -3.29
CA ARG A 57 5.14 0.79 -4.54
C ARG A 57 5.31 -0.56 -5.18
N TRP A 58 4.28 -1.39 -5.03
CA TRP A 58 4.27 -2.74 -5.55
C TRP A 58 2.95 -3.09 -6.20
N GLY A 59 3.02 -3.67 -7.39
CA GLY A 59 1.84 -4.15 -8.11
C GLY A 59 1.27 -5.43 -7.51
N LEU A 60 0.04 -5.74 -7.86
CA LEU A 60 -0.55 -7.04 -7.56
C LEU A 60 0.14 -8.11 -8.42
N SER A 61 0.55 -9.20 -7.78
CA SER A 61 1.20 -10.34 -8.39
C SER A 61 0.55 -11.65 -7.91
N GLU A 62 0.81 -12.74 -8.61
CA GLU A 62 0.50 -14.10 -8.16
C GLU A 62 1.44 -14.54 -7.03
N ARG A 63 2.62 -13.91 -6.93
CA ARG A 63 3.59 -14.16 -5.87
C ARG A 63 3.33 -13.27 -4.67
N LEU A 64 3.45 -13.85 -3.48
CA LEU A 64 3.23 -13.12 -2.24
C LEU A 64 4.38 -12.15 -1.97
N LEU A 65 4.09 -10.85 -2.04
CA LEU A 65 4.82 -9.82 -1.31
C LEU A 65 3.89 -9.23 -0.28
N ALA A 66 4.28 -9.31 0.99
CA ALA A 66 3.48 -8.81 2.10
C ALA A 66 4.33 -7.93 3.04
N ALA A 67 3.71 -6.85 3.53
CA ALA A 67 4.18 -6.10 4.69
C ALA A 67 3.32 -6.48 5.90
N ILE A 68 3.96 -6.96 6.94
CA ILE A 68 3.30 -7.29 8.20
C ILE A 68 3.62 -6.20 9.20
N ILE A 69 2.58 -5.54 9.67
CA ILE A 69 2.65 -4.42 10.61
C ILE A 69 2.15 -4.91 11.97
N PRO A 70 3.04 -5.18 12.94
CA PRO A 70 2.65 -5.51 14.30
C PRO A 70 2.00 -4.34 15.01
N VAL A 71 1.14 -4.61 15.99
CA VAL A 71 0.53 -3.60 16.87
C VAL A 71 1.59 -2.86 17.70
N SER A 72 2.74 -3.50 17.93
CA SER A 72 3.94 -2.93 18.55
C SER A 72 5.19 -3.55 17.97
N GLY A 73 6.32 -2.84 18.04
CA GLY A 73 7.59 -3.30 17.47
C GLY A 73 7.75 -3.03 15.97
N SER A 74 8.80 -3.61 15.37
CA SER A 74 9.16 -3.36 13.96
C SER A 74 8.31 -4.20 13.00
N ALA A 75 7.90 -3.56 11.90
CA ALA A 75 7.30 -4.25 10.76
C ALA A 75 8.32 -5.16 10.07
N PHE A 76 7.84 -6.10 9.25
CA PHE A 76 8.69 -6.93 8.42
C PHE A 76 8.04 -7.19 7.07
N LEU A 77 8.87 -7.59 6.10
CA LEU A 77 8.43 -7.95 4.76
C LEU A 77 8.60 -9.45 4.53
N VAL A 78 7.69 -10.02 3.75
CA VAL A 78 7.84 -11.35 3.14
C VAL A 78 7.81 -11.14 1.63
N THR A 79 8.81 -11.63 0.90
CA THR A 79 8.99 -11.34 -0.53
C THR A 79 9.62 -12.51 -1.27
N PRO A 80 9.36 -12.69 -2.58
CA PRO A 80 10.13 -13.61 -3.41
C PRO A 80 11.63 -13.27 -3.36
N LYS A 81 12.49 -14.29 -3.36
CA LYS A 81 13.94 -14.11 -3.23
C LYS A 81 14.53 -13.21 -4.32
N PHE A 82 14.11 -13.36 -5.55
CA PHE A 82 14.61 -12.54 -6.66
C PHE A 82 14.17 -11.06 -6.59
N GLU A 83 13.18 -10.71 -5.73
CA GLU A 83 12.72 -9.34 -5.50
C GLU A 83 13.23 -8.74 -4.17
N GLU A 84 13.99 -9.49 -3.37
CA GLU A 84 14.47 -9.10 -2.03
C GLU A 84 15.21 -7.75 -2.03
N ALA A 85 16.17 -7.57 -2.93
CA ALA A 85 16.97 -6.35 -3.01
C ALA A 85 16.09 -5.10 -3.25
N ARG A 86 15.10 -5.21 -4.14
CA ARG A 86 14.15 -4.14 -4.43
C ARG A 86 13.22 -3.86 -3.24
N ALA A 87 12.77 -4.90 -2.54
CA ALA A 87 11.93 -4.75 -1.36
C ALA A 87 12.69 -4.04 -0.23
N MET A 88 13.94 -4.42 0.01
CA MET A 88 14.84 -3.78 0.98
C MET A 88 15.10 -2.31 0.63
N GLU A 89 15.38 -1.99 -0.62
CA GLU A 89 15.58 -0.61 -1.07
C GLU A 89 14.36 0.27 -0.79
N GLN A 90 13.16 -0.20 -1.14
CA GLN A 90 11.94 0.56 -0.88
C GLN A 90 11.63 0.70 0.61
N ALA A 91 11.87 -0.33 1.43
CA ALA A 91 11.71 -0.25 2.88
C ALA A 91 12.63 0.81 3.50
N ARG A 92 13.91 0.84 3.10
CA ARG A 92 14.92 1.83 3.55
C ARG A 92 14.49 3.27 3.25
N ASN A 93 13.91 3.50 2.08
CA ASN A 93 13.48 4.82 1.62
C ASN A 93 12.12 5.25 2.19
N GLY A 94 11.48 4.38 2.99
CA GLY A 94 10.16 4.59 3.59
C GLY A 94 10.18 4.70 5.12
N PRO A 95 9.02 4.68 5.75
CA PRO A 95 8.87 4.76 7.21
C PRO A 95 9.32 3.51 7.95
N LEU A 96 9.50 2.38 7.25
CA LEU A 96 9.95 1.12 7.85
C LEU A 96 11.43 1.18 8.24
N GLY A 97 12.26 1.86 7.43
CA GLY A 97 13.66 2.12 7.76
C GLY A 97 14.63 1.00 7.35
N THR A 98 15.91 1.18 7.69
CA THR A 98 17.01 0.30 7.33
C THR A 98 16.99 -1.05 8.05
N ASP A 99 16.41 -1.09 9.23
CA ASP A 99 16.43 -2.27 10.12
C ASP A 99 15.18 -3.14 9.97
N THR A 100 14.50 -2.99 8.81
CA THR A 100 13.34 -3.83 8.49
C THR A 100 13.78 -5.24 8.14
N ASP A 101 13.30 -6.22 8.90
CA ASP A 101 13.50 -7.63 8.57
C ASP A 101 12.80 -7.95 7.24
N VAL A 102 13.51 -8.64 6.36
CA VAL A 102 12.98 -9.15 5.10
C VAL A 102 13.16 -10.67 5.07
N TYR A 103 12.04 -11.37 5.03
CA TYR A 103 11.99 -12.82 4.89
C TYR A 103 11.76 -13.15 3.42
N ALA A 104 12.81 -13.62 2.75
CA ALA A 104 12.74 -13.98 1.34
C ALA A 104 12.48 -15.47 1.18
N TRP A 105 11.64 -15.86 0.19
CA TRP A 105 11.25 -17.23 -0.11
C TRP A 105 11.61 -17.61 -1.55
N GLU A 106 12.03 -18.85 -1.75
CA GLU A 106 12.28 -19.44 -3.06
C GLU A 106 10.99 -20.08 -3.63
N GLU A 107 10.93 -20.29 -4.94
CA GLU A 107 9.71 -20.72 -5.64
C GLU A 107 9.15 -22.09 -5.18
N ASP A 108 9.95 -22.91 -4.52
CA ASP A 108 9.58 -24.19 -3.91
C ASP A 108 9.24 -24.10 -2.42
N GLU A 109 9.35 -22.90 -1.82
CA GLU A 109 9.07 -22.67 -0.40
C GLU A 109 7.64 -22.14 -0.16
N ASN A 110 7.14 -22.34 1.06
CA ASN A 110 5.87 -21.77 1.49
C ASN A 110 6.03 -20.36 2.07
N PRO A 111 5.64 -19.29 1.33
CA PRO A 111 5.80 -17.92 1.82
C PRO A 111 5.00 -17.63 3.09
N HIS A 112 3.87 -18.30 3.31
CA HIS A 112 3.04 -18.07 4.48
C HIS A 112 3.70 -18.57 5.77
N ALA A 113 4.56 -19.60 5.69
CA ALA A 113 5.37 -20.05 6.82
C ALA A 113 6.33 -18.95 7.30
N LEU A 114 6.80 -18.07 6.40
CA LEU A 114 7.64 -16.93 6.77
C LEU A 114 6.87 -15.82 7.49
N ILE A 115 5.57 -15.66 7.19
CA ILE A 115 4.69 -14.78 7.99
C ILE A 115 4.61 -15.30 9.42
N ALA A 116 4.38 -16.62 9.58
CA ALA A 116 4.32 -17.25 10.91
C ALA A 116 5.65 -17.11 11.66
N LYS A 117 6.77 -17.35 10.99
CA LYS A 117 8.13 -17.16 11.54
C LYS A 117 8.37 -15.73 12.02
N GLY A 118 8.05 -14.73 11.19
CA GLY A 118 8.22 -13.32 11.51
C GLY A 118 7.34 -12.85 12.67
N LEU A 119 6.10 -13.35 12.77
CA LEU A 119 5.20 -13.07 13.88
C LEU A 119 5.68 -13.76 15.17
N ALA A 120 6.11 -15.02 15.10
CA ALA A 120 6.65 -15.75 16.25
C ALA A 120 7.90 -15.06 16.83
N ALA A 121 8.81 -14.58 15.98
CA ALA A 121 9.98 -13.81 16.40
C ALA A 121 9.62 -12.51 17.15
N ARG A 122 8.37 -12.05 17.02
CA ARG A 122 7.82 -10.86 17.71
C ARG A 122 6.86 -11.22 18.84
N HIS A 123 6.82 -12.47 19.25
CA HIS A 123 5.90 -13.00 20.28
C HIS A 123 4.40 -12.80 19.94
N LEU A 124 4.07 -12.86 18.66
CA LEU A 124 2.71 -12.70 18.14
C LEU A 124 2.21 -13.99 17.46
N ALA A 125 2.45 -15.13 18.07
CA ALA A 125 2.02 -16.43 17.54
C ALA A 125 0.53 -16.73 17.76
N THR A 126 -0.19 -15.91 18.52
CA THR A 126 -1.62 -16.05 18.86
C THR A 126 -2.36 -14.72 18.69
N GLY A 127 -3.69 -14.76 18.74
CA GLY A 127 -4.53 -13.57 18.66
C GLY A 127 -5.12 -13.36 17.27
N VAL A 128 -5.16 -12.12 16.77
CA VAL A 128 -5.81 -11.77 15.50
C VAL A 128 -4.81 -11.17 14.52
N LEU A 129 -4.71 -11.76 13.32
CA LEU A 129 -4.09 -11.16 12.16
C LEU A 129 -5.19 -10.47 11.33
N GLY A 130 -5.16 -9.14 11.26
CA GLY A 130 -6.01 -8.37 10.35
C GLY A 130 -5.47 -8.43 8.94
N VAL A 131 -6.30 -8.73 7.96
CA VAL A 131 -5.92 -8.75 6.54
C VAL A 131 -6.63 -7.60 5.82
N GLU A 132 -5.87 -6.83 5.06
CA GLU A 132 -6.37 -5.70 4.29
C GLU A 132 -7.38 -6.17 3.23
N GLU A 133 -8.38 -5.36 2.94
CA GLU A 133 -9.58 -5.72 2.16
C GLU A 133 -9.32 -6.12 0.70
N THR A 134 -8.19 -5.73 0.11
CA THR A 134 -7.85 -6.06 -1.28
C THR A 134 -6.88 -7.24 -1.41
N VAL A 135 -6.45 -7.82 -0.29
CA VAL A 135 -5.62 -9.01 -0.28
C VAL A 135 -6.37 -10.18 -0.93
N ARG A 136 -5.74 -10.83 -1.90
CA ARG A 136 -6.32 -12.00 -2.57
C ARG A 136 -6.66 -13.08 -1.56
N PHE A 137 -7.80 -13.76 -1.76
CA PHE A 137 -8.24 -14.83 -0.88
C PHE A 137 -7.16 -15.89 -0.67
N VAL A 138 -6.46 -16.30 -1.74
CA VAL A 138 -5.39 -17.31 -1.65
C VAL A 138 -4.29 -16.94 -0.63
N PHE A 139 -3.98 -15.67 -0.47
CA PHE A 139 -2.99 -15.22 0.50
C PHE A 139 -3.55 -15.15 1.92
N ALA A 140 -4.82 -14.77 2.07
CA ALA A 140 -5.49 -14.77 3.35
C ALA A 140 -5.70 -16.20 3.88
N ASP A 141 -6.11 -17.12 3.00
CA ASP A 141 -6.31 -18.53 3.31
C ASP A 141 -4.99 -19.23 3.65
N GLY A 142 -3.94 -18.99 2.84
CA GLY A 142 -2.61 -19.49 3.12
C GLY A 142 -2.02 -18.98 4.44
N ALA A 143 -2.26 -17.71 4.78
CA ALA A 143 -1.88 -17.16 6.08
C ALA A 143 -2.65 -17.82 7.22
N ALA A 144 -3.96 -18.07 7.05
CA ALA A 144 -4.77 -18.79 8.05
C ALA A 144 -4.28 -20.21 8.27
N ALA A 145 -3.94 -20.93 7.20
CA ALA A 145 -3.39 -22.28 7.28
C ALA A 145 -2.02 -22.32 8.00
N ALA A 146 -1.16 -21.32 7.75
CA ALA A 146 0.16 -21.23 8.38
C ALA A 146 0.11 -20.73 9.84
N LEU A 147 -0.99 -20.15 10.29
CA LEU A 147 -1.18 -19.54 11.61
C LEU A 147 -2.38 -20.15 12.36
N PRO A 148 -2.41 -21.47 12.63
CA PRO A 148 -3.60 -22.14 13.19
C PRO A 148 -3.99 -21.65 14.58
N ALA A 149 -3.08 -21.01 15.31
CA ALA A 149 -3.35 -20.43 16.63
C ALA A 149 -3.78 -18.94 16.57
N MET A 150 -3.84 -18.36 15.37
CA MET A 150 -4.32 -17.00 15.14
C MET A 150 -5.66 -17.02 14.39
N LYS A 151 -6.51 -16.05 14.70
CA LYS A 151 -7.69 -15.78 13.90
C LYS A 151 -7.33 -14.80 12.79
N VAL A 152 -7.49 -15.20 11.52
CA VAL A 152 -7.45 -14.26 10.39
C VAL A 152 -8.79 -13.53 10.27
N SER A 153 -8.76 -12.22 10.15
CA SER A 153 -9.95 -11.36 10.11
C SER A 153 -9.72 -10.15 9.23
N SER A 154 -10.79 -9.46 8.82
CA SER A 154 -10.68 -8.23 8.03
C SER A 154 -10.06 -7.08 8.84
N ALA A 155 -9.07 -6.39 8.25
CA ALA A 155 -8.49 -5.17 8.80
C ALA A 155 -9.21 -3.89 8.37
N THR A 156 -10.37 -3.95 7.71
CA THR A 156 -11.08 -2.78 7.16
C THR A 156 -11.32 -1.69 8.20
N LYS A 157 -11.61 -2.05 9.47
CA LYS A 157 -11.76 -1.04 10.54
C LYS A 157 -10.48 -0.23 10.78
N VAL A 158 -9.32 -0.81 10.50
CA VAL A 158 -8.02 -0.14 10.62
C VAL A 158 -7.70 0.64 9.34
N THR A 159 -7.71 -0.03 8.20
CA THR A 159 -7.32 0.55 6.90
C THR A 159 -8.27 1.67 6.48
N ALA A 160 -9.57 1.43 6.48
CA ALA A 160 -10.57 2.46 6.20
C ALA A 160 -10.58 3.54 7.30
N GLY A 161 -10.46 3.17 8.59
CA GLY A 161 -10.39 4.11 9.70
C GLY A 161 -9.23 5.10 9.58
N CYS A 162 -8.09 4.67 9.01
CA CYS A 162 -6.98 5.57 8.70
C CYS A 162 -7.28 6.50 7.53
N ARG A 163 -7.94 6.01 6.47
CA ARG A 163 -8.04 6.66 5.16
C ARG A 163 -9.33 7.47 4.95
N VAL A 164 -10.39 7.21 5.74
CA VAL A 164 -11.70 7.87 5.57
C VAL A 164 -11.61 9.38 5.74
N GLN A 165 -10.86 9.84 6.73
CA GLN A 165 -10.60 11.26 6.96
C GLN A 165 -9.23 11.63 6.36
N LYS A 166 -9.25 12.52 5.36
CA LYS A 166 -8.06 12.99 4.65
C LYS A 166 -7.39 14.12 5.42
N SER A 167 -6.07 14.14 5.43
CA SER A 167 -5.29 15.26 5.94
C SER A 167 -5.41 16.47 5.01
N ALA A 168 -5.02 17.65 5.50
CA ALA A 168 -4.97 18.86 4.68
C ALA A 168 -4.05 18.68 3.45
N HIS A 169 -2.92 17.98 3.63
CA HIS A 169 -1.98 17.67 2.55
C HIS A 169 -2.60 16.72 1.50
N GLU A 170 -3.25 15.65 1.94
CA GLU A 170 -3.98 14.74 1.03
C GLU A 170 -5.08 15.48 0.24
N ILE A 171 -5.81 16.39 0.88
CA ILE A 171 -6.81 17.23 0.21
C ILE A 171 -6.16 18.14 -0.83
N ALA A 172 -5.00 18.73 -0.53
CA ALA A 172 -4.27 19.58 -1.47
C ALA A 172 -3.83 18.79 -2.72
N LEU A 173 -3.30 17.58 -2.53
CA LEU A 173 -2.93 16.67 -3.63
C LEU A 173 -4.15 16.24 -4.46
N MET A 174 -5.28 15.93 -3.82
CA MET A 174 -6.53 15.58 -4.51
C MET A 174 -7.06 16.76 -5.32
N ARG A 175 -7.01 17.98 -4.80
CA ARG A 175 -7.39 19.20 -5.53
C ARG A 175 -6.50 19.43 -6.75
N LEU A 176 -5.19 19.26 -6.59
CA LEU A 176 -4.24 19.37 -7.70
C LEU A 176 -4.54 18.31 -8.79
N ALA A 177 -4.76 17.06 -8.41
CA ALA A 177 -5.13 16.00 -9.35
C ALA A 177 -6.43 16.34 -10.12
N SER A 178 -7.44 16.88 -9.42
CA SER A 178 -8.69 17.33 -10.04
C SER A 178 -8.44 18.48 -11.01
N GLN A 179 -7.59 19.45 -10.68
CA GLN A 179 -7.23 20.56 -11.58
C GLN A 179 -6.52 20.07 -12.85
N VAL A 180 -5.62 19.10 -12.73
CA VAL A 180 -4.96 18.46 -13.88
C VAL A 180 -6.01 17.84 -14.81
N THR A 181 -6.94 17.07 -14.25
CA THR A 181 -8.02 16.44 -15.00
C THR A 181 -8.91 17.47 -15.71
N LEU A 182 -9.34 18.52 -14.99
CA LEU A 182 -10.17 19.59 -15.57
C LEU A 182 -9.47 20.30 -16.74
N LYS A 183 -8.17 20.61 -16.62
CA LYS A 183 -7.40 21.21 -17.71
C LYS A 183 -7.30 20.27 -18.92
N ALA A 184 -7.14 18.98 -18.69
CA ALA A 184 -7.12 17.99 -19.78
C ALA A 184 -8.49 17.92 -20.48
N TYR A 185 -9.60 17.90 -19.72
CA TYR A 185 -10.94 17.95 -20.30
C TYR A 185 -11.20 19.24 -21.11
N GLU A 186 -10.79 20.40 -20.58
CA GLU A 186 -10.92 21.67 -21.29
C GLU A 186 -10.15 21.68 -22.62
N ALA A 187 -8.91 21.14 -22.61
CA ALA A 187 -8.10 21.04 -23.81
C ALA A 187 -8.71 20.07 -24.84
N ALA A 188 -9.22 18.93 -24.39
CA ALA A 188 -9.93 17.98 -25.23
C ALA A 188 -11.17 18.61 -25.85
N TRP A 189 -12.03 19.26 -25.05
CA TRP A 189 -13.22 19.96 -25.53
C TRP A 189 -12.90 20.99 -26.59
N LYS A 190 -11.91 21.86 -26.38
CA LYS A 190 -11.44 22.86 -27.33
C LYS A 190 -10.86 22.28 -28.63
N SER A 191 -10.53 20.99 -28.64
CA SER A 191 -9.94 20.29 -29.77
C SER A 191 -10.96 19.57 -30.64
N LEU A 192 -12.19 19.37 -30.14
CA LEU A 192 -13.27 18.67 -30.84
C LEU A 192 -13.80 19.55 -31.98
N LYS A 193 -14.12 18.92 -33.13
CA LYS A 193 -14.77 19.53 -34.32
C LYS A 193 -15.92 18.64 -34.73
N ASP A 194 -16.93 19.28 -35.36
CA ASP A 194 -18.02 18.54 -35.94
C ASP A 194 -17.51 17.53 -36.98
N GLY A 195 -18.02 16.30 -36.90
CA GLY A 195 -17.60 15.19 -37.74
C GLY A 195 -16.36 14.42 -37.29
N ASP A 196 -15.71 14.83 -36.18
CA ASP A 196 -14.58 14.09 -35.62
C ASP A 196 -14.99 12.68 -35.16
N ARG A 197 -14.10 11.71 -35.40
CA ARG A 197 -14.23 10.37 -34.84
C ARG A 197 -13.60 10.34 -33.46
N LYS A 198 -14.11 9.47 -32.57
CA LYS A 198 -13.59 9.27 -31.19
C LYS A 198 -12.08 8.95 -31.11
N SER A 199 -11.46 8.53 -32.21
CA SER A 199 -10.03 8.22 -32.34
C SER A 199 -9.15 9.42 -32.67
N VAL A 200 -9.70 10.62 -32.79
CA VAL A 200 -8.97 11.84 -33.21
C VAL A 200 -8.53 12.69 -31.99
N VAL A 201 -9.08 12.41 -30.83
CA VAL A 201 -8.81 13.15 -29.57
C VAL A 201 -7.84 12.39 -28.69
#